data_f5d76de7b37c032ea490b5b722922a8d
#
_entry.id   f5d76de7b37c032ea490b5b722922a8d
#
_cell.length_a   1.000
_cell.length_b   1.000
_cell.length_c   1.000
_cell.angle_alpha   90.00
_cell.angle_beta   90.00
_cell.angle_gamma   90.00
#
_symmetry.space_group_name_H-M   'P 1'
#
loop_
_entity.id
_entity.type
_entity.pdbx_description
1 polymer ?
#
loop_
_entity_poly.entity_id
_entity_poly.type
_entity_poly.pdbx_seq_one_letter_code
_entity_poly.pdbx_strand_id
1 'polypeptide(L)'
;MAASMHISSLLVHVRPEWLAAVKANLRQLEGLELHQESPQGKLVVVLETENERHILARLEQINALPGVLNAALVYHELLDTEGDSE
;
A
#
# COMPACT_ATOMS: atom_id res chain seq x y z
N MET A 1 9.55 -19.75 15.91
CA MET A 1 8.94 -19.76 14.61
C MET A 1 9.27 -18.47 13.88
N ALA A 2 9.63 -18.56 12.65
CA ALA A 2 10.05 -17.38 11.92
C ALA A 2 8.87 -16.51 11.62
N ALA A 3 9.06 -15.22 11.74
CA ALA A 3 8.05 -14.27 11.39
C ALA A 3 8.63 -13.36 10.31
N SER A 4 7.97 -13.30 9.18
CA SER A 4 8.42 -12.45 8.09
C SER A 4 7.34 -11.44 7.79
N MET A 5 7.77 -10.24 7.48
CA MET A 5 6.85 -9.17 7.18
C MET A 5 7.29 -8.52 5.89
N HIS A 6 6.38 -8.47 4.92
CA HIS A 6 6.64 -7.78 3.67
C HIS A 6 6.18 -6.34 3.83
N ILE A 7 7.06 -5.40 3.56
CA ILE A 7 6.75 -3.99 3.60
C ILE A 7 6.90 -3.45 2.20
N SER A 8 5.84 -2.86 1.69
CA SER A 8 5.81 -2.38 0.32
C SER A 8 5.37 -0.94 0.30
N SER A 9 5.97 -0.15 -0.56
CA SER A 9 5.54 1.22 -0.78
C SER A 9 4.87 1.27 -2.13
N LEU A 10 3.68 1.84 -2.17
CA LEU A 10 2.90 1.95 -3.38
C LEU A 10 2.68 3.41 -3.70
N LEU A 11 2.78 3.74 -4.97
CA LEU A 11 2.44 5.07 -5.41
C LEU A 11 1.07 5.00 -6.06
N VAL A 12 0.12 5.76 -5.53
CA VAL A 12 -1.25 5.74 -6.00
C VAL A 12 -1.58 7.07 -6.61
N HIS A 13 -1.98 7.08 -7.88
CA HIS A 13 -2.41 8.30 -8.54
C HIS A 13 -3.92 8.31 -8.58
N VAL A 14 -4.52 9.40 -8.11
CA VAL A 14 -5.97 9.52 -8.08
C VAL A 14 -6.38 10.83 -8.72
N ARG A 15 -7.64 10.92 -9.11
CA ARG A 15 -8.18 12.19 -9.55
C ARG A 15 -8.26 13.11 -8.35
N PRO A 16 -7.77 14.35 -8.44
CA PRO A 16 -7.73 15.23 -7.26
C PRO A 16 -9.08 15.41 -6.60
N GLU A 17 -10.16 15.45 -7.40
CA GLU A 17 -11.49 15.63 -6.84
C GLU A 17 -11.96 14.39 -6.09
N TRP A 18 -11.31 13.26 -6.25
CA TRP A 18 -11.65 12.02 -5.54
C TRP A 18 -10.70 11.72 -4.40
N LEU A 19 -9.79 12.63 -4.11
CA LEU A 19 -8.72 12.36 -3.14
C LEU A 19 -9.28 11.95 -1.78
N ALA A 20 -10.25 12.69 -1.27
CA ALA A 20 -10.82 12.39 0.05
C ALA A 20 -11.52 11.04 0.06
N ALA A 21 -12.27 10.74 -1.01
CA ALA A 21 -12.99 9.48 -1.08
C ALA A 21 -12.03 8.30 -1.18
N VAL A 22 -10.98 8.44 -1.97
CA VAL A 22 -9.98 7.37 -2.11
C VAL A 22 -9.28 7.14 -0.78
N LYS A 23 -8.91 8.23 -0.07
CA LYS A 23 -8.24 8.06 1.22
C LYS A 23 -9.15 7.32 2.20
N ALA A 24 -10.44 7.62 2.21
CA ALA A 24 -11.36 6.94 3.10
C ALA A 24 -11.44 5.45 2.77
N ASN A 25 -11.44 5.11 1.48
CA ASN A 25 -11.47 3.71 1.08
C ASN A 25 -10.16 3.00 1.39
N LEU A 26 -9.04 3.68 1.22
CA LEU A 26 -7.75 3.06 1.53
C LEU A 26 -7.63 2.71 3.00
N ARG A 27 -8.21 3.53 3.87
CA ARG A 27 -8.14 3.27 5.31
C ARG A 27 -8.89 2.01 5.72
N GLN A 28 -9.78 1.51 4.87
CA GLN A 28 -10.52 0.30 5.19
C GLN A 28 -9.75 -0.96 4.80
N LEU A 29 -8.64 -0.82 4.10
CA LEU A 29 -7.85 -1.98 3.71
C LEU A 29 -6.85 -2.30 4.82
N GLU A 30 -6.83 -3.57 5.22
CA GLU A 30 -5.97 -4.00 6.30
C GLU A 30 -4.51 -3.88 5.94
N GLY A 31 -3.68 -3.46 6.88
CA GLY A 31 -2.24 -3.40 6.68
C GLY A 31 -1.77 -2.23 5.86
N LEU A 32 -2.68 -1.34 5.47
CA LEU A 32 -2.33 -0.23 4.62
C LEU A 32 -2.26 1.06 5.43
N GLU A 33 -1.19 1.83 5.24
CA GLU A 33 -1.02 3.07 5.95
C GLU A 33 -0.70 4.18 4.97
N LEU A 34 -1.42 5.28 5.06
CA LEU A 34 -1.15 6.44 4.22
C LEU A 34 0.06 7.17 4.77
N HIS A 35 1.08 7.29 3.95
CA HIS A 35 2.34 7.89 4.39
C HIS A 35 2.46 9.34 3.94
N GLN A 36 2.16 9.61 2.68
CA GLN A 36 2.23 10.97 2.16
C GLN A 36 1.12 11.20 1.16
N GLU A 37 0.73 12.44 0.99
CA GLU A 37 -0.26 12.77 -0.01
C GLU A 37 0.06 14.12 -0.62
N SER A 38 -0.40 14.33 -1.84
CA SER A 38 -0.22 15.57 -2.55
C SER A 38 -1.57 16.04 -3.06
N PRO A 39 -1.86 17.32 -3.00
CA PRO A 39 -3.14 17.82 -3.54
C PRO A 39 -3.30 17.58 -5.02
N GLN A 40 -2.22 17.23 -5.70
CA GLN A 40 -2.30 16.90 -7.11
C GLN A 40 -2.79 15.50 -7.37
N GLY A 41 -3.04 14.72 -6.34
CA GLY A 41 -3.59 13.37 -6.50
C GLY A 41 -2.57 12.26 -6.41
N LYS A 42 -1.44 12.50 -5.77
CA LYS A 42 -0.44 11.47 -5.57
C LYS A 42 -0.43 11.06 -4.12
N LEU A 43 -0.50 9.76 -3.89
CA LEU A 43 -0.47 9.21 -2.54
C LEU A 43 0.64 8.20 -2.44
N VAL A 44 1.36 8.22 -1.33
CA VAL A 44 2.34 7.17 -1.04
C VAL A 44 1.78 6.39 0.13
N VAL A 45 1.56 5.10 -0.08
CA VAL A 45 1.03 4.25 0.97
C VAL A 45 2.00 3.13 1.25
N VAL A 46 2.03 2.70 2.51
CA VAL A 46 2.88 1.60 2.94
C VAL A 46 1.97 0.45 3.29
N LEU A 47 2.28 -0.72 2.75
CA LEU A 47 1.49 -1.92 2.94
C LEU A 47 2.34 -2.93 3.66
N GLU A 48 1.83 -3.45 4.79
CA GLU A 48 2.49 -4.49 5.55
C GLU A 48 1.69 -5.77 5.41
N THR A 49 2.31 -6.83 4.95
CA THR A 49 1.63 -8.11 4.82
C THR A 49 2.58 -9.23 5.24
N GLU A 50 2.01 -10.36 5.62
CA GLU A 50 2.80 -11.53 5.96
C GLU A 50 3.03 -12.40 4.73
N ASN A 51 2.36 -12.12 3.63
CA ASN A 51 2.41 -12.98 2.46
C ASN A 51 2.47 -12.12 1.22
N GLU A 52 3.39 -12.47 0.34
CA GLU A 52 3.59 -11.70 -0.89
C GLU A 52 2.34 -11.68 -1.76
N ARG A 53 1.53 -12.71 -1.72
CA ARG A 53 0.30 -12.74 -2.52
C ARG A 53 -0.66 -11.63 -2.09
N HIS A 54 -0.63 -11.26 -0.82
CA HIS A 54 -1.50 -10.21 -0.34
C HIS A 54 -1.12 -8.85 -0.92
N ILE A 55 0.14 -8.67 -1.28
CA ILE A 55 0.57 -7.42 -1.90
C ILE A 55 -0.16 -7.26 -3.23
N LEU A 56 -0.18 -8.32 -4.04
CA LEU A 56 -0.86 -8.24 -5.33
C LEU A 56 -2.36 -8.07 -5.16
N ALA A 57 -2.94 -8.75 -4.19
CA ALA A 57 -4.38 -8.62 -3.93
C ALA A 57 -4.74 -7.20 -3.53
N ARG A 58 -3.94 -6.59 -2.66
CA ARG A 58 -4.20 -5.21 -2.25
C ARG A 58 -4.00 -4.25 -3.41
N LEU A 59 -2.98 -4.49 -4.23
CA LEU A 59 -2.73 -3.64 -5.38
C LEU A 59 -3.92 -3.67 -6.33
N GLU A 60 -4.50 -4.86 -6.56
CA GLU A 60 -5.68 -4.96 -7.40
C GLU A 60 -6.87 -4.26 -6.77
N GLN A 61 -7.04 -4.39 -5.46
CA GLN A 61 -8.13 -3.71 -4.78
C GLN A 61 -8.00 -2.21 -4.89
N ILE A 62 -6.79 -1.69 -4.75
CA ILE A 62 -6.58 -0.26 -4.85
C ILE A 62 -6.86 0.23 -6.26
N ASN A 63 -6.39 -0.50 -7.27
CA ASN A 63 -6.62 -0.11 -8.66
C ASN A 63 -8.11 -0.17 -9.03
N ALA A 64 -8.90 -0.92 -8.29
CA ALA A 64 -10.33 -1.01 -8.56
C ALA A 64 -11.15 0.06 -7.84
N LEU A 65 -10.54 0.85 -6.98
CA LEU A 65 -11.29 1.86 -6.25
C LEU A 65 -11.69 3.01 -7.17
N PRO A 66 -12.88 3.57 -6.96
CA PRO A 66 -13.31 4.71 -7.78
C PRO A 66 -12.36 5.90 -7.57
N GLY A 67 -11.98 6.53 -8.65
CA GLY A 67 -11.12 7.69 -8.60
C GLY A 67 -9.64 7.38 -8.69
N VAL A 68 -9.25 6.12 -8.58
CA VAL A 68 -7.85 5.73 -8.71
C VAL A 68 -7.51 5.59 -10.18
N LEU A 69 -6.51 6.32 -10.63
CA LEU A 69 -6.05 6.25 -12.01
C LEU A 69 -5.05 5.12 -12.18
N ASN A 70 -4.19 4.95 -11.19
CA ASN A 70 -3.17 3.91 -11.24
C ASN A 70 -2.56 3.73 -9.86
N ALA A 71 -2.18 2.51 -9.53
CA ALA A 71 -1.40 2.22 -8.34
C ALA A 71 -0.30 1.27 -8.73
N ALA A 72 0.91 1.54 -8.27
CA ALA A 72 2.07 0.74 -8.64
C ALA A 72 2.96 0.52 -7.44
N LEU A 73 3.59 -0.64 -7.40
CA LEU A 73 4.56 -0.97 -6.38
C LEU A 73 5.87 -0.29 -6.73
N VAL A 74 6.39 0.54 -5.83
CA VAL A 74 7.64 1.24 -6.06
C VAL A 74 8.76 0.75 -5.16
N TYR A 75 8.44 0.03 -4.10
CA TYR A 75 9.46 -0.47 -3.19
C TYR A 75 8.91 -1.67 -2.43
N HIS A 76 9.76 -2.65 -2.20
CA HIS A 76 9.35 -3.85 -1.45
C HIS A 76 10.54 -4.31 -0.62
N GLU A 77 10.29 -4.57 0.64
CA GLU A 77 11.32 -5.06 1.54
C GLU A 77 10.76 -6.19 2.37
N LEU A 78 11.52 -7.24 2.55
CA LEU A 78 11.15 -8.34 3.41
C LEU A 78 11.93 -8.20 4.71
N LEU A 79 11.21 -8.07 5.81
CA LEU A 79 11.81 -8.02 7.12
C LEU A 79 11.65 -9.39 7.77
N ASP A 80 12.77 -9.96 8.18
CA ASP A 80 12.75 -11.24 8.86
C ASP A 80 13.07 -10.95 10.30
N THR A 81 12.08 -11.11 11.17
CA THR A 81 12.25 -10.74 12.57
C THR A 81 12.84 -11.85 13.38
N GLU A 82 13.12 -13.03 12.76
CA GLU A 82 13.73 -14.09 13.48
C GLU A 82 15.05 -14.39 12.86
N GLY A 83 16.03 -14.66 13.55
CA GLY A 83 17.31 -15.04 13.03
C GLY A 83 18.12 -13.92 12.55
N ASP A 84 17.77 -12.76 12.87
CA ASP A 84 18.51 -11.75 12.45
C ASP A 84 19.62 -11.58 13.25
N SER A 85 19.98 -12.29 13.83
CA SER A 85 21.04 -12.18 14.52
C SER A 85 22.20 -11.80 13.92
N GLU A 86 22.42 -11.54 13.50
CA GLU A 86 23.42 -11.26 13.10
C GLU A 86 23.87 -10.84 13.04
#